data_52688d68408cffcb766bf1d555b91784
#
_entry.id   52688d68408cffcb766bf1d555b91784
#
_cell.length_a   1.000
_cell.length_b   1.000
_cell.length_c   1.000
_cell.angle_alpha   90.00
_cell.angle_beta   90.00
_cell.angle_gamma   90.00
#
_symmetry.space_group_name_H-M   'P 1'
#
loop_
_entity.id
_entity.type
_entity.pdbx_description
1 polymer ?
#
loop_
_entity_poly.entity_id
_entity_poly.type
_entity_poly.pdbx_seq_one_letter_code
_entity_poly.pdbx_strand_id
1 'polypeptide(L)'
;MAIDVKDLPPKYQAQALQKYMAQQKRRGPPPSPAADGPQKTRKYHNSPTERVTPSGAVLHFDSQKEARRYDHLIALEQAGQIRDLRLQVDFTLQEAYTDTGGRRVRAIRYKADFTYRRKPTWPLPSMDPGEFADTMEIKWPLVVEDVKSRATRTKEYLLKRKMLKDKLGIDITEV
;
A
#
# COMPACT_ATOMS: atom_id res chain seq x y z
N MET A 1 -29.44 15.47 -31.80
CA MET A 1 -29.98 16.84 -31.90
C MET A 1 -30.47 17.24 -30.50
N ALA A 2 -30.00 18.36 -29.96
CA ALA A 2 -30.53 18.91 -28.71
C ALA A 2 -31.80 19.69 -29.03
N ILE A 3 -32.89 19.39 -28.33
CA ILE A 3 -34.18 20.10 -28.47
C ILE A 3 -34.06 21.39 -27.63
N ASP A 4 -34.27 22.55 -28.27
CA ASP A 4 -34.30 23.84 -27.58
C ASP A 4 -35.60 23.97 -26.75
N VAL A 5 -35.55 24.60 -25.58
CA VAL A 5 -36.73 24.84 -24.74
C VAL A 5 -37.80 25.63 -25.46
N LYS A 6 -37.42 26.44 -26.47
CA LYS A 6 -38.34 27.22 -27.31
C LYS A 6 -39.19 26.38 -28.23
N ASP A 7 -38.76 25.15 -28.56
CA ASP A 7 -39.47 24.23 -29.45
C ASP A 7 -40.54 23.40 -28.73
N LEU A 8 -40.67 23.55 -27.41
CA LEU A 8 -41.66 22.84 -26.60
C LEU A 8 -43.00 23.59 -26.57
N PRO A 9 -44.16 22.87 -26.51
CA PRO A 9 -45.43 23.49 -26.29
C PRO A 9 -45.45 24.42 -25.07
N PRO A 10 -46.18 25.56 -25.08
CA PRO A 10 -46.11 26.60 -24.05
C PRO A 10 -46.28 26.10 -22.60
N LYS A 11 -47.15 25.10 -22.41
CA LYS A 11 -47.38 24.50 -21.07
C LYS A 11 -46.18 23.75 -20.51
N TYR A 12 -45.24 23.31 -21.33
CA TYR A 12 -44.05 22.58 -20.90
C TYR A 12 -42.83 23.48 -20.81
N GLN A 13 -42.81 24.64 -21.44
CA GLN A 13 -41.71 25.59 -21.40
C GLN A 13 -41.45 26.07 -19.95
N ALA A 14 -42.47 26.40 -19.20
CA ALA A 14 -42.37 26.84 -17.80
C ALA A 14 -41.79 25.74 -16.90
N GLN A 15 -42.19 24.50 -17.10
CA GLN A 15 -41.67 23.37 -16.33
C GLN A 15 -40.22 23.04 -16.70
N ALA A 16 -39.87 23.14 -17.99
CA ALA A 16 -38.50 22.93 -18.45
C ALA A 16 -37.56 24.01 -17.90
N LEU A 17 -38.00 25.26 -17.88
CA LEU A 17 -37.25 26.40 -17.31
C LEU A 17 -37.07 26.25 -15.80
N GLN A 18 -38.11 25.85 -15.06
CA GLN A 18 -38.00 25.57 -13.64
C GLN A 18 -37.01 24.44 -13.31
N LYS A 19 -37.08 23.34 -14.05
CA LYS A 19 -36.12 22.24 -13.89
C LYS A 19 -34.70 22.68 -14.21
N TYR A 20 -34.51 23.47 -15.26
CA TYR A 20 -33.21 24.00 -15.62
C TYR A 20 -32.63 24.93 -14.57
N MET A 21 -33.45 25.85 -14.04
CA MET A 21 -33.06 26.75 -12.96
C MET A 21 -32.77 25.99 -11.67
N ALA A 22 -33.54 24.95 -11.31
CA ALA A 22 -33.30 24.10 -10.15
C ALA A 22 -32.01 23.28 -10.30
N GLN A 23 -31.69 22.86 -11.53
CA GLN A 23 -30.44 22.15 -11.82
C GLN A 23 -29.22 23.07 -11.77
N GLN A 24 -29.35 24.33 -12.17
CA GLN A 24 -28.30 25.34 -12.04
C GLN A 24 -28.05 25.72 -10.56
N LYS A 25 -29.11 25.83 -9.74
CA LYS A 25 -28.96 26.04 -8.29
C LYS A 25 -28.24 24.88 -7.58
N ARG A 26 -28.34 23.66 -8.12
CA ARG A 26 -27.58 22.47 -7.59
C ARG A 26 -26.15 22.40 -8.12
N ARG A 27 -25.85 23.05 -9.23
CA ARG A 27 -24.47 23.31 -9.69
C ARG A 27 -24.06 24.63 -9.05
N GLY A 28 -23.37 24.56 -7.91
CA GLY A 28 -22.74 25.73 -7.33
C GLY A 28 -21.91 26.50 -8.37
N PRO A 29 -21.55 27.77 -8.10
CA PRO A 29 -20.76 28.57 -9.02
C PRO A 29 -19.52 27.80 -9.49
N PRO A 30 -19.07 28.00 -10.75
CA PRO A 30 -17.86 27.34 -11.22
C PRO A 30 -16.72 27.67 -10.26
N PRO A 31 -15.85 26.70 -9.94
CA PRO A 31 -14.75 26.96 -9.03
C PRO A 31 -13.91 28.10 -9.59
N SER A 32 -13.77 29.16 -8.79
CA SER A 32 -12.81 30.23 -9.09
C SER A 32 -11.41 29.65 -9.22
N PRO A 33 -10.58 30.09 -10.18
CA PRO A 33 -9.22 29.62 -10.29
C PRO A 33 -8.44 30.01 -9.03
N ALA A 34 -7.89 29.01 -8.36
CA ALA A 34 -6.85 29.08 -7.33
C ALA A 34 -7.12 30.05 -6.16
N ALA A 35 -7.89 29.57 -5.19
CA ALA A 35 -7.56 29.82 -3.80
C ALA A 35 -7.20 28.46 -3.22
N ASP A 36 -6.03 28.38 -2.61
CA ASP A 36 -5.50 27.25 -1.86
C ASP A 36 -6.56 26.79 -0.85
N GLY A 37 -7.38 25.81 -1.26
CA GLY A 37 -8.43 25.26 -0.41
C GLY A 37 -7.79 24.59 0.79
N PRO A 38 -8.45 24.54 1.98
CA PRO A 38 -7.90 23.89 3.14
C PRO A 38 -7.52 22.47 2.74
N GLN A 39 -6.20 22.21 2.76
CA GLN A 39 -5.66 20.86 2.56
C GLN A 39 -6.44 19.94 3.48
N LYS A 40 -7.14 18.95 2.93
CA LYS A 40 -7.79 17.89 3.72
C LYS A 40 -6.75 17.39 4.70
N THR A 41 -6.88 17.75 5.97
CA THR A 41 -6.00 17.27 7.03
C THR A 41 -5.99 15.75 6.94
N ARG A 42 -4.84 15.19 6.54
CA ARG A 42 -4.70 13.74 6.43
C ARG A 42 -5.02 13.15 7.79
N LYS A 43 -5.86 12.13 7.81
CA LYS A 43 -6.38 11.46 9.02
C LYS A 43 -5.25 10.96 9.95
N TYR A 44 -4.05 10.84 9.42
CA TYR A 44 -2.80 10.55 10.13
C TYR A 44 -1.80 11.63 9.74
N HIS A 45 -1.12 12.24 10.73
CA HIS A 45 -0.11 13.30 10.54
C HIS A 45 1.17 12.79 9.84
N ASN A 46 1.02 11.94 8.82
CA ASN A 46 2.13 11.41 8.05
C ASN A 46 2.52 12.41 6.96
N SER A 47 3.76 12.86 7.01
CA SER A 47 4.35 13.68 5.95
C SER A 47 4.98 12.75 4.91
N PRO A 48 4.53 12.77 3.64
CA PRO A 48 5.20 12.07 2.56
C PRO A 48 6.65 12.52 2.47
N THR A 49 7.51 11.60 2.18
CA THR A 49 8.95 11.85 2.11
C THR A 49 9.50 11.12 0.90
N GLU A 50 10.45 11.76 0.22
CA GLU A 50 11.12 11.18 -0.93
C GLU A 50 12.54 10.74 -0.57
N ARG A 51 13.02 9.71 -1.26
CA ARG A 51 14.42 9.27 -1.25
C ARG A 51 14.89 9.01 -2.66
N VAL A 52 16.13 9.33 -2.91
CA VAL A 52 16.79 9.01 -4.17
C VAL A 52 17.60 7.74 -3.97
N THR A 53 17.36 6.72 -4.79
CA THR A 53 18.13 5.49 -4.75
C THR A 53 19.56 5.73 -5.26
N PRO A 54 20.52 4.83 -4.97
CA PRO A 54 21.87 4.91 -5.56
C PRO A 54 21.86 4.90 -7.10
N SER A 55 20.82 4.35 -7.72
CA SER A 55 20.63 4.35 -9.18
C SER A 55 19.96 5.63 -9.72
N GLY A 56 19.63 6.61 -8.86
CA GLY A 56 18.98 7.87 -9.24
C GLY A 56 17.45 7.83 -9.32
N ALA A 57 16.80 6.70 -9.02
CA ALA A 57 15.34 6.62 -9.01
C ALA A 57 14.76 7.29 -7.74
N VAL A 58 13.66 8.02 -7.90
CA VAL A 58 12.96 8.66 -6.77
C VAL A 58 11.93 7.70 -6.19
N LEU A 59 12.02 7.44 -4.89
CA LEU A 59 11.08 6.64 -4.13
C LEU A 59 10.22 7.54 -3.25
N HIS A 60 8.91 7.31 -3.26
CA HIS A 60 7.95 8.02 -2.44
C HIS A 60 7.50 7.13 -1.27
N PHE A 61 7.60 7.65 -0.05
CA PHE A 61 7.16 7.00 1.18
C PHE A 61 5.97 7.74 1.78
N ASP A 62 4.98 7.00 2.25
CA ASP A 62 3.78 7.56 2.87
C ASP A 62 4.06 8.14 4.27
N SER A 63 5.18 7.78 4.89
CA SER A 63 5.59 8.29 6.19
C SER A 63 7.10 8.47 6.31
N GLN A 64 7.51 9.41 7.16
CA GLN A 64 8.93 9.59 7.54
C GLN A 64 9.52 8.36 8.23
N LYS A 65 8.68 7.58 8.93
CA LYS A 65 9.13 6.35 9.62
C LYS A 65 9.56 5.30 8.61
N GLU A 66 8.79 5.09 7.54
CA GLU A 66 9.15 4.20 6.43
C GLU A 66 10.42 4.68 5.72
N ALA A 67 10.53 5.98 5.42
CA ALA A 67 11.72 6.54 4.79
C ALA A 67 13.00 6.33 5.62
N ARG A 68 12.93 6.56 6.94
CA ARG A 68 14.06 6.30 7.85
C ARG A 68 14.40 4.80 7.93
N ARG A 69 13.38 3.93 7.92
CA ARG A 69 13.63 2.49 7.91
C ARG A 69 14.32 2.07 6.61
N TYR A 70 13.88 2.61 5.48
CA TYR A 70 14.56 2.39 4.19
C TYR A 70 16.03 2.81 4.24
N ASP A 71 16.36 4.02 4.74
CA ASP A 71 17.73 4.50 4.86
C ASP A 71 18.59 3.51 5.69
N HIS A 72 18.03 2.98 6.79
CA HIS A 72 18.71 1.99 7.61
C HIS A 72 18.93 0.65 6.87
N LEU A 73 17.92 0.17 6.12
CA LEU A 73 18.02 -1.08 5.36
C LEU A 73 19.05 -0.97 4.23
N ILE A 74 19.12 0.16 3.53
CA ILE A 74 20.16 0.42 2.52
C ILE A 74 21.56 0.35 3.14
N ALA A 75 21.76 0.95 4.31
CA ALA A 75 23.04 0.87 5.00
C ALA A 75 23.42 -0.58 5.39
N LEU A 76 22.44 -1.39 5.82
CA LEU A 76 22.66 -2.83 6.11
C LEU A 76 22.96 -3.63 4.84
N GLU A 77 22.35 -3.30 3.71
CA GLU A 77 22.61 -3.95 2.41
C GLU A 77 24.01 -3.62 1.93
N GLN A 78 24.41 -2.34 2.00
CA GLN A 78 25.78 -1.90 1.68
C GLN A 78 26.85 -2.55 2.57
N ALA A 79 26.51 -2.77 3.84
CA ALA A 79 27.36 -3.49 4.80
C ALA A 79 27.36 -5.02 4.61
N GLY A 80 26.61 -5.57 3.64
CA GLY A 80 26.50 -7.01 3.38
C GLY A 80 25.82 -7.80 4.50
N GLN A 81 25.04 -7.13 5.36
CA GLN A 81 24.29 -7.79 6.46
C GLN A 81 22.92 -8.27 6.00
N ILE A 82 22.38 -7.65 4.95
CA ILE A 82 21.18 -8.08 4.24
C ILE A 82 21.44 -8.10 2.75
N ARG A 83 20.55 -8.75 1.99
CA ARG A 83 20.53 -8.76 0.52
C ARG A 83 19.11 -8.87 -0.01
N ASP A 84 18.92 -8.62 -1.29
CA ASP A 84 17.63 -8.73 -1.99
C ASP A 84 16.55 -7.82 -1.36
N LEU A 85 16.91 -6.59 -0.98
CA LEU A 85 15.96 -5.61 -0.45
C LEU A 85 14.93 -5.27 -1.52
N ARG A 86 13.66 -5.48 -1.19
CA ARG A 86 12.52 -5.13 -2.03
C ARG A 86 11.49 -4.35 -1.24
N LEU A 87 10.85 -3.39 -1.90
CA LEU A 87 9.82 -2.54 -1.34
C LEU A 87 8.45 -2.96 -1.85
N GLN A 88 7.45 -2.76 -1.01
CA GLN A 88 6.03 -2.88 -1.38
C GLN A 88 5.67 -4.23 -2.03
N VAL A 89 6.16 -5.33 -1.45
CA VAL A 89 5.95 -6.69 -1.97
C VAL A 89 4.55 -7.19 -1.64
N ASP A 90 3.81 -7.63 -2.67
CA ASP A 90 2.48 -8.23 -2.52
C ASP A 90 2.55 -9.74 -2.28
N PHE A 91 1.88 -10.20 -1.22
CA PHE A 91 1.64 -11.62 -0.94
C PHE A 91 0.16 -11.94 -1.17
N THR A 92 -0.15 -12.88 -2.05
CA THR A 92 -1.53 -13.33 -2.27
C THR A 92 -1.92 -14.31 -1.18
N LEU A 93 -2.87 -13.92 -0.33
CA LEU A 93 -3.39 -14.74 0.77
C LEU A 93 -4.56 -15.61 0.32
N GLN A 94 -5.33 -15.14 -0.63
CA GLN A 94 -6.43 -15.85 -1.27
C GLN A 94 -6.53 -15.39 -2.71
N GLU A 95 -6.59 -16.32 -3.63
CA GLU A 95 -6.84 -16.02 -5.05
C GLU A 95 -8.27 -15.52 -5.27
N ALA A 96 -8.47 -14.77 -6.36
CA ALA A 96 -9.82 -14.41 -6.78
C ALA A 96 -10.54 -15.65 -7.29
N TYR A 97 -11.83 -15.77 -6.96
CA TYR A 97 -12.66 -16.88 -7.43
C TYR A 97 -14.09 -16.42 -7.73
N THR A 98 -14.85 -17.30 -8.39
CA THR A 98 -16.28 -17.09 -8.59
C THR A 98 -17.03 -18.01 -7.62
N ASP A 99 -17.95 -17.45 -6.83
CA ASP A 99 -18.76 -18.22 -5.89
C ASP A 99 -19.82 -19.07 -6.60
N THR A 100 -20.47 -19.94 -5.87
CA THR A 100 -21.54 -20.82 -6.39
C THR A 100 -22.74 -20.04 -6.95
N GLY A 101 -22.91 -18.79 -6.57
CA GLY A 101 -23.92 -17.86 -7.09
C GLY A 101 -23.48 -17.07 -8.32
N GLY A 102 -22.30 -17.36 -8.89
CA GLY A 102 -21.76 -16.67 -10.07
C GLY A 102 -21.13 -15.31 -9.78
N ARG A 103 -20.96 -14.91 -8.51
CA ARG A 103 -20.38 -13.62 -8.14
C ARG A 103 -18.87 -13.74 -8.03
N ARG A 104 -18.15 -12.78 -8.62
CA ARG A 104 -16.70 -12.72 -8.54
C ARG A 104 -16.25 -12.18 -7.18
N VAL A 105 -15.50 -12.99 -6.44
CA VAL A 105 -14.84 -12.63 -5.19
C VAL A 105 -13.41 -12.20 -5.50
N ARG A 106 -12.99 -11.04 -5.00
CA ARG A 106 -11.64 -10.49 -5.24
C ARG A 106 -10.59 -11.24 -4.41
N ALA A 107 -9.37 -11.27 -4.93
CA ALA A 107 -8.22 -11.77 -4.19
C ALA A 107 -7.99 -10.97 -2.91
N ILE A 108 -7.56 -11.67 -1.84
CA ILE A 108 -7.05 -11.03 -0.62
C ILE A 108 -5.53 -11.01 -0.73
N ARG A 109 -4.97 -9.81 -0.64
CA ARG A 109 -3.52 -9.59 -0.69
C ARG A 109 -3.04 -8.88 0.56
N TYR A 110 -1.83 -9.19 0.96
CA TYR A 110 -1.08 -8.46 1.96
C TYR A 110 0.12 -7.80 1.28
N LYS A 111 0.28 -6.50 1.48
CA LYS A 111 1.38 -5.73 0.94
C LYS A 111 2.33 -5.39 2.08
N ALA A 112 3.54 -5.94 2.04
CA ALA A 112 4.60 -5.66 3.00
C ALA A 112 5.37 -4.40 2.60
N ASP A 113 5.81 -3.59 3.57
CA ASP A 113 6.61 -2.41 3.27
C ASP A 113 7.99 -2.78 2.77
N PHE A 114 8.65 -3.76 3.43
CA PHE A 114 9.99 -4.23 3.08
C PHE A 114 10.09 -5.75 3.15
N THR A 115 10.86 -6.32 2.22
CA THR A 115 11.32 -7.71 2.29
C THR A 115 12.80 -7.77 1.97
N TYR A 116 13.54 -8.61 2.65
CA TYR A 116 14.96 -8.82 2.42
C TYR A 116 15.41 -10.15 2.99
N ARG A 117 16.62 -10.58 2.64
CA ARG A 117 17.26 -11.74 3.25
C ARG A 117 18.33 -11.27 4.21
N ARG A 118 18.27 -11.75 5.45
CA ARG A 118 19.24 -11.41 6.51
C ARG A 118 20.39 -12.41 6.50
N LYS A 119 21.62 -11.89 6.68
CA LYS A 119 22.78 -12.73 6.92
C LYS A 119 22.55 -13.56 8.18
N PRO A 120 22.71 -14.90 8.14
CA PRO A 120 22.61 -15.72 9.35
C PRO A 120 23.64 -15.28 10.37
N THR A 121 23.23 -15.15 11.62
CA THR A 121 24.16 -14.92 12.73
C THR A 121 24.78 -16.27 13.09
N TRP A 122 26.09 -16.29 13.15
CA TRP A 122 26.88 -17.46 13.49
C TRP A 122 27.21 -17.46 14.98
N PRO A 123 27.25 -18.64 15.68
CA PRO A 123 26.81 -19.97 15.23
C PRO A 123 25.28 -20.08 15.17
N LEU A 124 24.79 -20.88 14.19
CA LEU A 124 23.37 -21.23 14.17
C LEU A 124 23.04 -22.06 15.41
N PRO A 125 21.94 -21.76 16.14
CA PRO A 125 21.62 -22.40 17.42
C PRO A 125 21.45 -23.92 17.39
N SER A 126 21.38 -24.53 16.20
CA SER A 126 21.10 -25.94 15.96
C SER A 126 22.23 -26.72 15.29
N MET A 127 23.47 -26.18 15.22
CA MET A 127 24.56 -26.83 14.52
C MET A 127 25.76 -27.05 15.45
N ASP A 128 26.27 -28.29 15.47
CA ASP A 128 27.55 -28.61 16.07
C ASP A 128 28.70 -27.98 15.30
N PRO A 129 29.67 -27.32 15.99
CA PRO A 129 30.78 -26.63 15.34
C PRO A 129 31.70 -27.52 14.47
N GLY A 130 31.57 -28.83 14.55
CA GLY A 130 32.39 -29.81 13.83
C GLY A 130 31.80 -30.27 12.48
N GLU A 131 30.56 -29.96 12.16
CA GLU A 131 29.88 -30.40 10.92
C GLU A 131 30.03 -29.45 9.73
N PHE A 132 31.07 -28.60 9.76
CA PHE A 132 31.39 -27.70 8.68
C PHE A 132 32.08 -28.41 7.51
N ALA A 133 31.34 -29.18 6.77
CA ALA A 133 31.77 -29.61 5.46
C ALA A 133 31.38 -28.57 4.40
N ASP A 134 32.28 -28.32 3.49
CA ASP A 134 32.37 -27.35 2.38
C ASP A 134 31.18 -27.27 1.42
N THR A 135 30.00 -27.78 1.74
CA THR A 135 28.88 -27.98 0.81
C THR A 135 27.54 -27.41 1.23
N MET A 136 27.41 -26.78 2.40
CA MET A 136 26.13 -26.19 2.81
C MET A 136 25.94 -24.78 2.25
N GLU A 137 25.08 -24.66 1.25
CA GLU A 137 24.55 -23.39 0.79
C GLU A 137 23.80 -22.70 1.95
N ILE A 138 24.46 -21.75 2.63
CA ILE A 138 23.88 -21.03 3.77
C ILE A 138 22.67 -20.23 3.27
N LYS A 139 21.47 -20.74 3.54
CA LYS A 139 20.22 -20.05 3.20
C LYS A 139 20.04 -18.82 4.08
N TRP A 140 20.03 -17.66 3.47
CA TRP A 140 19.69 -16.42 4.15
C TRP A 140 18.19 -16.38 4.41
N PRO A 141 17.73 -16.32 5.67
CA PRO A 141 16.30 -16.30 5.99
C PRO A 141 15.63 -15.05 5.40
N LEU A 142 14.42 -15.25 4.86
CA LEU A 142 13.56 -14.15 4.43
C LEU A 142 12.99 -13.43 5.63
N VAL A 143 13.11 -12.12 5.66
CA VAL A 143 12.47 -11.22 6.61
C VAL A 143 11.42 -10.40 5.87
N VAL A 144 10.24 -10.29 6.46
CA VAL A 144 9.14 -9.47 5.98
C VAL A 144 8.84 -8.43 7.05
N GLU A 145 9.00 -7.16 6.70
CA GLU A 145 8.79 -6.05 7.63
C GLU A 145 7.63 -5.16 7.22
N ASP A 146 6.98 -4.63 8.24
CA ASP A 146 5.89 -3.67 8.11
C ASP A 146 6.06 -2.55 9.14
N VAL A 147 6.07 -1.31 8.67
CA VAL A 147 6.24 -0.13 9.52
C VAL A 147 4.89 0.23 10.12
N LYS A 148 4.68 -0.18 11.36
CA LYS A 148 3.40 0.01 12.05
C LYS A 148 3.50 0.94 13.25
N SER A 149 2.45 1.74 13.40
CA SER A 149 2.14 2.42 14.65
C SER A 149 0.99 1.69 15.35
N ARG A 150 0.78 1.97 16.63
CA ARG A 150 -0.35 1.40 17.37
C ARG A 150 -1.70 1.71 16.70
N ALA A 151 -1.84 2.90 16.11
CA ALA A 151 -3.05 3.36 15.44
C ALA A 151 -3.32 2.66 14.10
N THR A 152 -2.27 2.14 13.43
CA THR A 152 -2.38 1.49 12.12
C THR A 152 -2.57 -0.03 12.20
N ARG A 153 -2.56 -0.62 13.39
CA ARG A 153 -2.87 -2.04 13.65
C ARG A 153 -4.38 -2.29 13.62
N THR A 154 -4.96 -2.28 12.43
CA THR A 154 -6.40 -2.56 12.24
C THR A 154 -6.72 -4.05 12.44
N LYS A 155 -8.02 -4.36 12.65
CA LYS A 155 -8.49 -5.77 12.70
C LYS A 155 -8.21 -6.51 11.40
N GLU A 156 -8.33 -5.83 10.25
CA GLU A 156 -8.02 -6.38 8.94
C GLU A 156 -6.53 -6.72 8.82
N TYR A 157 -5.64 -5.85 9.25
CA TYR A 157 -4.21 -6.11 9.29
C TYR A 157 -3.88 -7.36 10.12
N LEU A 158 -4.43 -7.45 11.34
CA LEU A 158 -4.20 -8.60 12.21
C LEU A 158 -4.73 -9.92 11.62
N LEU A 159 -5.85 -9.88 10.89
CA LEU A 159 -6.35 -11.03 10.16
C LEU A 159 -5.40 -11.45 9.03
N LYS A 160 -5.00 -10.50 8.19
CA LYS A 160 -4.06 -10.76 7.08
C LYS A 160 -2.72 -11.29 7.58
N ARG A 161 -2.21 -10.78 8.70
CA ARG A 161 -0.99 -11.28 9.34
C ARG A 161 -1.12 -12.77 9.74
N LYS A 162 -2.27 -13.16 10.35
CA LYS A 162 -2.54 -14.57 10.68
C LYS A 162 -2.62 -15.44 9.42
N MET A 163 -3.30 -14.95 8.38
CA MET A 163 -3.41 -15.67 7.10
C MET A 163 -2.04 -15.84 6.44
N LEU A 164 -1.17 -14.83 6.51
CA LEU A 164 0.20 -14.90 5.95
C LEU A 164 1.00 -16.01 6.66
N LYS A 165 0.92 -16.06 7.99
CA LYS A 165 1.57 -17.11 8.79
C LYS A 165 1.03 -18.50 8.47
N ASP A 166 -0.31 -18.64 8.42
CA ASP A 166 -0.97 -19.93 8.17
C ASP A 166 -0.65 -20.47 6.78
N LYS A 167 -0.76 -19.62 5.74
CA LYS A 167 -0.64 -20.07 4.35
C LYS A 167 0.80 -20.14 3.82
N LEU A 168 1.66 -19.25 4.26
CA LEU A 168 3.02 -19.10 3.71
C LEU A 168 4.11 -19.35 4.75
N GLY A 169 3.76 -19.58 6.01
CA GLY A 169 4.73 -19.76 7.10
C GLY A 169 5.50 -18.49 7.46
N ILE A 170 5.09 -17.32 6.96
CA ILE A 170 5.81 -16.07 7.10
C ILE A 170 5.32 -15.30 8.32
N ASP A 171 6.24 -14.89 9.19
CA ASP A 171 5.99 -13.95 10.27
C ASP A 171 6.37 -12.54 9.84
N ILE A 172 5.51 -11.57 10.20
CA ILE A 172 5.77 -10.15 9.94
C ILE A 172 6.52 -9.56 11.13
N THR A 173 7.64 -8.92 10.87
CA THR A 173 8.37 -8.09 11.82
C THR A 173 7.80 -6.68 11.78
N GLU A 174 7.18 -6.23 12.86
CA GLU A 174 6.70 -4.85 12.98
C GLU A 174 7.81 -3.94 13.52
N VAL A 175 8.05 -2.80 12.86
CA VAL A 175 9.09 -1.81 13.19
C VAL A 175 8.52 -0.40 13.32
#